data_afbd4c6ea2611bb01a2a2e1411dec449
#
_entry.id   afbd4c6ea2611bb01a2a2e1411dec449
#
_cell.length_a   1.000
_cell.length_b   1.000
_cell.length_c   1.000
_cell.angle_alpha   90.00
_cell.angle_beta   90.00
_cell.angle_gamma   90.00
#
_symmetry.space_group_name_H-M   'P 1'
#
loop_
_entity.id
_entity.type
_entity.pdbx_description
1 polymer ?
#
loop_
_entity_poly.entity_id
_entity_poly.type
_entity_poly.pdbx_seq_one_letter_code
_entity_poly.pdbx_strand_id
1 'polypeptide(L)'
;MLLSAFAACTSDKPTAPSAGRTGCRQGPALAGVWSPDRLRLLAPCKHVSGTVEVTQGEPDGDHHVWLRVDAGYEYLLDDENHFQAKPALLAEITPSCRLDSNPPNAEAADRCPPAELPIPAAGDHIAIDGPWVLDTDHGWREIHPVEAIQILAQA
;
A
#
# COMPACT_ATOMS: atom_id res chain seq x y z
N MET A 1 -23.08 -41.42 -39.94
CA MET A 1 -23.00 -41.10 -38.50
C MET A 1 -22.09 -39.89 -38.32
N LEU A 2 -22.68 -38.70 -38.23
CA LEU A 2 -21.90 -37.47 -37.92
C LEU A 2 -22.01 -37.22 -36.43
N LEU A 3 -20.86 -37.19 -35.75
CA LEU A 3 -20.76 -36.73 -34.35
C LEU A 3 -20.55 -35.19 -34.36
N SER A 4 -21.57 -34.47 -33.88
CA SER A 4 -21.45 -33.05 -33.57
C SER A 4 -20.77 -32.87 -32.18
N ALA A 5 -19.60 -32.26 -32.16
CA ALA A 5 -18.94 -31.86 -30.95
C ALA A 5 -19.51 -30.50 -30.49
N PHE A 6 -20.17 -30.47 -29.32
CA PHE A 6 -20.56 -29.25 -28.65
C PHE A 6 -19.34 -28.69 -27.89
N ALA A 7 -18.85 -27.53 -28.31
CA ALA A 7 -17.90 -26.77 -27.53
C ALA A 7 -18.63 -26.06 -26.38
N ALA A 8 -18.32 -26.41 -25.15
CA ALA A 8 -18.78 -25.70 -23.97
C ALA A 8 -17.96 -24.40 -23.81
N CYS A 9 -18.60 -23.25 -23.99
CA CYS A 9 -18.04 -21.96 -23.57
C CYS A 9 -18.10 -21.87 -22.06
N THR A 10 -16.97 -22.00 -21.39
CA THR A 10 -16.84 -21.63 -19.98
C THR A 10 -16.84 -20.11 -19.88
N SER A 11 -17.91 -19.55 -19.34
CA SER A 11 -17.98 -18.14 -19.00
C SER A 11 -17.11 -17.91 -17.76
N ASP A 12 -15.92 -17.38 -17.92
CA ASP A 12 -15.14 -16.82 -16.81
C ASP A 12 -15.92 -15.62 -16.26
N LYS A 13 -16.56 -15.84 -15.11
CA LYS A 13 -17.23 -14.80 -14.37
C LYS A 13 -16.13 -13.89 -13.80
N PRO A 14 -16.14 -12.57 -14.09
CA PRO A 14 -15.16 -11.67 -13.51
C PRO A 14 -15.27 -11.77 -11.98
N THR A 15 -14.16 -12.12 -11.34
CA THR A 15 -14.04 -12.11 -9.88
C THR A 15 -14.21 -10.66 -9.42
N ALA A 16 -15.22 -10.37 -8.63
CA ALA A 16 -15.40 -9.07 -8.02
C ALA A 16 -14.11 -8.72 -7.24
N PRO A 17 -13.63 -7.45 -7.30
CA PRO A 17 -12.48 -7.04 -6.51
C PRO A 17 -12.75 -7.38 -5.04
N SER A 18 -11.78 -8.00 -4.38
CA SER A 18 -11.90 -8.31 -2.96
C SER A 18 -12.07 -6.99 -2.21
N ALA A 19 -13.18 -6.85 -1.49
CA ALA A 19 -13.37 -5.72 -0.59
C ALA A 19 -12.26 -5.77 0.46
N GLY A 20 -11.24 -4.94 0.27
CA GLY A 20 -10.14 -4.79 1.20
C GLY A 20 -10.67 -4.32 2.55
N ARG A 21 -9.90 -4.57 3.58
CA ARG A 21 -10.14 -4.05 4.92
C ARG A 21 -10.21 -2.51 4.86
N THR A 22 -11.14 -1.90 5.57
CA THR A 22 -11.25 -0.44 5.72
C THR A 22 -10.88 -0.04 7.13
N GLY A 23 -10.18 1.09 7.26
CA GLY A 23 -9.81 1.69 8.54
C GLY A 23 -8.51 1.16 9.14
N CYS A 24 -7.96 1.96 10.05
CA CYS A 24 -6.68 1.67 10.70
C CYS A 24 -6.81 0.62 11.80
N ARG A 25 -5.72 -0.10 12.05
CA ARG A 25 -5.62 -1.10 13.13
C ARG A 25 -5.74 -0.44 14.50
N GLN A 26 -6.15 -1.23 15.50
CA GLN A 26 -6.03 -0.86 16.89
C GLN A 26 -4.62 -1.21 17.41
N GLY A 27 -4.06 -0.37 18.28
CA GLY A 27 -2.75 -0.59 18.87
C GLY A 27 -1.72 0.46 18.48
N PRO A 28 -0.42 0.19 18.71
CA PRO A 28 0.65 1.13 18.36
C PRO A 28 0.70 1.37 16.84
N ALA A 29 0.65 2.64 16.43
CA ALA A 29 0.56 3.03 15.02
C ALA A 29 1.74 2.51 14.17
N LEU A 30 2.95 2.46 14.74
CA LEU A 30 4.17 2.03 14.05
C LEU A 30 4.56 0.58 14.36
N ALA A 31 3.63 -0.25 14.83
CA ALA A 31 3.91 -1.65 15.09
C ALA A 31 4.33 -2.37 13.80
N GLY A 32 5.47 -3.09 13.86
CA GLY A 32 6.00 -3.85 12.72
C GLY A 32 6.83 -3.04 11.71
N VAL A 33 6.88 -1.72 11.87
CA VAL A 33 7.70 -0.87 10.99
C VAL A 33 9.18 -1.10 11.28
N TRP A 34 9.99 -1.20 10.21
CA TRP A 34 11.44 -1.26 10.34
C TRP A 34 12.01 0.10 10.75
N SER A 35 12.91 0.11 11.75
CA SER A 35 13.57 1.32 12.23
C SER A 35 12.58 2.47 12.55
N PRO A 36 11.57 2.25 13.42
CA PRO A 36 10.48 3.23 13.63
C PRO A 36 10.98 4.56 14.24
N ASP A 37 12.19 4.60 14.82
CA ASP A 37 12.77 5.80 15.42
C ASP A 37 13.04 6.92 14.40
N ARG A 38 13.16 6.58 13.09
CA ARG A 38 13.25 7.56 12.00
C ARG A 38 11.91 8.22 11.67
N LEU A 39 10.79 7.63 12.15
CA LEU A 39 9.45 8.08 11.80
C LEU A 39 8.84 8.94 12.91
N ARG A 40 8.46 10.16 12.57
CA ARG A 40 7.70 11.04 13.45
C ARG A 40 6.21 10.94 13.12
N LEU A 41 5.42 10.40 14.04
CA LEU A 41 3.98 10.28 13.88
C LEU A 41 3.32 11.67 13.81
N LEU A 42 2.63 11.96 12.70
CA LEU A 42 1.84 13.17 12.47
C LEU A 42 0.36 12.94 12.76
N ALA A 43 -0.16 11.75 12.40
CA ALA A 43 -1.48 11.30 12.79
C ALA A 43 -1.54 9.77 12.87
N PRO A 44 -2.22 9.19 13.85
CA PRO A 44 -2.26 7.73 14.02
C PRO A 44 -3.08 7.00 12.96
N CYS A 45 -3.91 7.72 12.24
CA CYS A 45 -4.73 7.18 11.16
C CYS A 45 -5.12 8.29 10.19
N LYS A 46 -4.86 8.09 8.91
CA LYS A 46 -5.30 8.92 7.81
C LYS A 46 -5.89 8.06 6.72
N HIS A 47 -6.94 8.59 6.09
CA HIS A 47 -7.50 8.08 4.85
C HIS A 47 -7.01 8.97 3.72
N VAL A 48 -6.59 8.37 2.61
CA VAL A 48 -6.20 9.09 1.39
C VAL A 48 -6.56 8.26 0.16
N SER A 49 -6.99 8.92 -0.91
CA SER A 49 -7.16 8.30 -2.21
C SER A 49 -6.31 8.98 -3.27
N GLY A 50 -6.06 8.27 -4.36
CA GLY A 50 -5.27 8.75 -5.47
C GLY A 50 -5.00 7.69 -6.52
N THR A 51 -4.27 8.09 -7.56
CA THR A 51 -3.84 7.21 -8.65
C THR A 51 -2.39 6.78 -8.42
N VAL A 52 -2.12 5.48 -8.52
CA VAL A 52 -0.78 4.92 -8.40
C VAL A 52 0.07 5.32 -9.60
N GLU A 53 1.21 5.97 -9.32
CA GLU A 53 2.20 6.31 -10.36
C GLU A 53 3.14 5.12 -10.61
N VAL A 54 3.58 4.47 -9.53
CA VAL A 54 4.42 3.27 -9.58
C VAL A 54 4.29 2.47 -8.28
N THR A 55 4.47 1.17 -8.37
CA THR A 55 4.69 0.27 -7.23
C THR A 55 6.03 -0.43 -7.40
N GLN A 56 6.83 -0.45 -6.34
CA GLN A 56 8.18 -0.99 -6.34
C GLN A 56 8.39 -1.84 -5.08
N GLY A 57 8.87 -3.07 -5.25
CA GLY A 57 9.28 -3.91 -4.12
C GLY A 57 10.67 -3.52 -3.63
N GLU A 58 10.84 -3.47 -2.31
CA GLU A 58 12.10 -3.12 -1.66
C GLU A 58 12.82 -4.36 -1.11
N PRO A 59 14.15 -4.30 -0.91
CA PRO A 59 14.92 -5.44 -0.43
C PRO A 59 14.50 -5.97 0.92
N ASP A 60 13.87 -5.14 1.76
CA ASP A 60 13.37 -5.50 3.09
C ASP A 60 11.96 -6.14 3.04
N GLY A 61 11.39 -6.25 1.84
CA GLY A 61 10.08 -6.85 1.57
C GLY A 61 8.92 -5.85 1.57
N ASP A 62 9.15 -4.59 1.88
CA ASP A 62 8.14 -3.56 1.74
C ASP A 62 7.83 -3.28 0.27
N HIS A 63 6.65 -2.76 -0.01
CA HIS A 63 6.29 -2.24 -1.31
C HIS A 63 6.03 -0.74 -1.20
N HIS A 64 6.85 0.04 -1.87
CA HIS A 64 6.66 1.46 -2.05
C HIS A 64 5.60 1.72 -3.12
N VAL A 65 4.55 2.41 -2.76
CA VAL A 65 3.47 2.85 -3.66
C VAL A 65 3.50 4.37 -3.73
N TRP A 66 3.95 4.92 -4.86
CA TRP A 66 3.91 6.35 -5.09
C TRP A 66 2.54 6.75 -5.62
N LEU A 67 1.87 7.64 -4.90
CA LEU A 67 0.48 7.98 -5.11
C LEU A 67 0.34 9.46 -5.49
N ARG A 68 -0.18 9.74 -6.67
CA ARG A 68 -0.69 11.06 -7.01
C ARG A 68 -2.04 11.21 -6.33
N VAL A 69 -2.05 11.92 -5.22
CA VAL A 69 -3.26 12.07 -4.38
C VAL A 69 -4.38 12.79 -5.11
N ASP A 70 -5.63 12.46 -4.76
CA ASP A 70 -6.80 13.16 -5.25
C ASP A 70 -6.90 14.57 -4.64
N ALA A 71 -7.70 15.44 -5.28
CA ALA A 71 -7.95 16.79 -4.80
C ALA A 71 -8.46 16.79 -3.35
N GLY A 72 -7.85 17.64 -2.52
CA GLY A 72 -8.17 17.77 -1.10
C GLY A 72 -7.24 16.97 -0.17
N TYR A 73 -6.32 16.17 -0.71
CA TYR A 73 -5.31 15.46 0.08
C TYR A 73 -3.90 16.06 -0.06
N GLU A 74 -3.72 17.14 -0.80
CA GLU A 74 -2.42 17.78 -1.04
C GLU A 74 -1.74 18.22 0.26
N TYR A 75 -2.51 18.48 1.32
CA TYR A 75 -1.98 18.84 2.64
C TYR A 75 -1.18 17.72 3.31
N LEU A 76 -1.27 16.48 2.81
CA LEU A 76 -0.49 15.35 3.28
C LEU A 76 0.96 15.40 2.77
N LEU A 77 1.23 16.20 1.76
CA LEU A 77 2.53 16.34 1.13
C LEU A 77 3.33 17.47 1.77
N ASP A 78 4.63 17.45 1.57
CA ASP A 78 5.54 18.58 1.74
C ASP A 78 6.43 18.74 0.50
N ASP A 79 7.41 19.63 0.57
CA ASP A 79 8.24 19.95 -0.60
C ASP A 79 9.11 18.77 -1.07
N GLU A 80 9.38 17.78 -0.18
CA GLU A 80 10.16 16.58 -0.51
C GLU A 80 9.28 15.46 -1.08
N ASN A 81 7.96 15.54 -0.97
CA ASN A 81 7.02 14.56 -1.49
C ASN A 81 6.86 14.63 -3.01
N HIS A 82 7.82 14.07 -3.74
CA HIS A 82 7.74 14.01 -5.20
C HIS A 82 8.30 12.70 -5.77
N PHE A 83 7.71 12.26 -6.86
CA PHE A 83 8.22 11.17 -7.70
C PHE A 83 8.43 11.69 -9.13
N GLN A 84 9.66 11.55 -9.67
CA GLN A 84 10.01 12.09 -11.00
C GLN A 84 9.62 13.57 -11.17
N ALA A 85 9.93 14.39 -10.15
CA ALA A 85 9.61 15.83 -10.10
C ALA A 85 8.12 16.19 -10.12
N LYS A 86 7.24 15.24 -9.80
CA LYS A 86 5.80 15.48 -9.61
C LYS A 86 5.40 15.23 -8.16
N PRO A 87 4.50 16.04 -7.57
CA PRO A 87 4.01 15.78 -6.22
C PRO A 87 3.42 14.38 -6.10
N ALA A 88 3.91 13.61 -5.13
CA ALA A 88 3.43 12.25 -4.88
C ALA A 88 3.62 11.88 -3.41
N LEU A 89 2.64 11.21 -2.83
CA LEU A 89 2.71 10.63 -1.49
C LEU A 89 3.31 9.23 -1.59
N LEU A 90 4.28 8.93 -0.73
CA LEU A 90 4.71 7.56 -0.54
C LEU A 90 3.75 6.84 0.41
N ALA A 91 3.42 5.60 0.07
CA ALA A 91 2.72 4.67 0.94
C ALA A 91 3.48 3.35 0.97
N GLU A 92 3.71 2.79 2.17
CA GLU A 92 4.49 1.57 2.34
C GLU A 92 3.62 0.41 2.80
N ILE A 93 3.51 -0.62 1.95
CA ILE A 93 2.83 -1.87 2.29
C ILE A 93 3.86 -2.82 2.89
N THR A 94 3.77 -3.01 4.20
CA THR A 94 4.70 -3.83 4.98
C THR A 94 4.21 -5.27 5.05
N PRO A 95 5.10 -6.29 4.91
CA PRO A 95 4.74 -7.69 5.06
C PRO A 95 4.08 -8.00 6.42
N SER A 96 3.03 -8.82 6.43
CA SER A 96 2.22 -9.10 7.62
C SER A 96 3.05 -9.68 8.78
N CYS A 97 4.01 -10.54 8.50
CA CYS A 97 4.84 -11.16 9.54
C CYS A 97 5.78 -10.15 10.25
N ARG A 98 6.08 -9.01 9.62
CA ARG A 98 6.82 -7.92 10.28
C ARG A 98 5.90 -7.12 11.20
N LEU A 99 4.63 -6.97 10.82
CA LEU A 99 3.64 -6.27 11.64
C LEU A 99 3.40 -6.99 12.98
N ASP A 100 3.63 -8.30 13.03
CA ASP A 100 3.45 -9.13 14.22
C ASP A 100 4.76 -9.34 15.03
N SER A 101 5.91 -8.88 14.51
CA SER A 101 7.20 -9.02 15.18
C SER A 101 7.51 -7.85 16.11
N ASN A 102 8.13 -8.16 17.28
CA ASN A 102 8.61 -7.15 18.22
C ASN A 102 9.96 -7.60 18.83
N PRO A 103 11.10 -6.95 18.50
CA PRO A 103 11.25 -5.86 17.53
C PRO A 103 11.07 -6.33 16.09
N PRO A 104 10.67 -5.45 15.17
CA PRO A 104 10.63 -5.77 13.75
C PRO A 104 12.04 -6.16 13.26
N ASN A 105 12.12 -7.19 12.46
CA ASN A 105 13.39 -7.73 11.98
C ASN A 105 13.41 -7.72 10.45
N ALA A 106 14.13 -6.76 9.83
CA ALA A 106 14.28 -6.66 8.38
C ALA A 106 14.91 -7.92 7.76
N GLU A 107 15.82 -8.60 8.49
CA GLU A 107 16.43 -9.84 8.01
C GLU A 107 15.42 -10.99 7.87
N ALA A 108 14.21 -10.84 8.43
CA ALA A 108 13.12 -11.78 8.24
C ALA A 108 12.32 -11.53 6.95
N ALA A 109 12.59 -10.46 6.19
CA ALA A 109 11.84 -10.12 4.98
C ALA A 109 11.78 -11.29 3.99
N ASP A 110 12.90 -11.96 3.74
CA ASP A 110 12.97 -13.13 2.85
C ASP A 110 12.14 -14.35 3.33
N ARG A 111 11.71 -14.35 4.58
CA ARG A 111 10.92 -15.42 5.20
C ARG A 111 9.49 -15.03 5.46
N CYS A 112 9.16 -13.77 5.19
CA CYS A 112 7.80 -13.28 5.32
C CYS A 112 6.93 -13.80 4.18
N PRO A 113 5.70 -14.29 4.45
CA PRO A 113 4.74 -14.46 3.39
C PRO A 113 4.46 -13.10 2.73
N PRO A 114 4.00 -13.11 1.46
CA PRO A 114 3.57 -11.88 0.80
C PRO A 114 2.62 -11.06 1.68
N ALA A 115 2.62 -9.74 1.50
CA ALA A 115 1.67 -8.88 2.19
C ALA A 115 0.23 -9.39 1.99
N GLU A 116 -0.57 -9.39 3.04
CA GLU A 116 -1.98 -9.77 2.96
C GLU A 116 -2.82 -8.72 2.21
N LEU A 117 -2.30 -7.51 2.08
CA LEU A 117 -2.93 -6.44 1.33
C LEU A 117 -2.64 -6.60 -0.17
N PRO A 118 -3.59 -6.26 -1.04
CA PRO A 118 -3.36 -6.26 -2.47
C PRO A 118 -2.26 -5.25 -2.83
N ILE A 119 -1.35 -5.66 -3.71
CA ILE A 119 -0.32 -4.78 -4.27
C ILE A 119 -0.91 -4.12 -5.53
N PRO A 120 -1.14 -2.80 -5.52
CA PRO A 120 -1.74 -2.12 -6.65
C PRO A 120 -0.74 -1.98 -7.81
N ALA A 121 -1.26 -1.88 -9.03
CA ALA A 121 -0.47 -1.60 -10.22
C ALA A 121 -0.46 -0.10 -10.56
N ALA A 122 0.53 0.34 -11.34
CA ALA A 122 0.52 1.69 -11.89
C ALA A 122 -0.76 1.94 -12.71
N GLY A 123 -1.39 3.09 -12.47
CA GLY A 123 -2.66 3.49 -13.05
C GLY A 123 -3.89 3.14 -12.20
N ASP A 124 -3.80 2.19 -11.28
CA ASP A 124 -4.90 1.89 -10.39
C ASP A 124 -5.30 3.14 -9.57
N HIS A 125 -6.59 3.37 -9.42
CA HIS A 125 -7.15 4.35 -8.48
C HIS A 125 -7.49 3.64 -7.19
N ILE A 126 -6.86 4.05 -6.10
CA ILE A 126 -6.95 3.36 -4.80
C ILE A 126 -7.33 4.30 -3.67
N ALA A 127 -7.85 3.73 -2.59
CA ALA A 127 -7.95 4.37 -1.28
C ALA A 127 -7.14 3.53 -0.27
N ILE A 128 -6.42 4.21 0.62
CA ILE A 128 -5.60 3.59 1.66
C ILE A 128 -5.87 4.23 3.00
N ASP A 129 -5.69 3.44 4.06
CA ASP A 129 -5.71 3.90 5.45
C ASP A 129 -4.41 3.50 6.14
N GLY A 130 -3.88 4.37 6.99
CA GLY A 130 -2.69 4.10 7.78
C GLY A 130 -2.22 5.32 8.57
N PRO A 131 -1.19 5.14 9.43
CA PRO A 131 -0.52 6.24 10.09
C PRO A 131 0.13 7.18 9.07
N TRP A 132 -0.04 8.49 9.31
CA TRP A 132 0.66 9.52 8.56
C TRP A 132 1.88 9.95 9.35
N VAL A 133 3.05 9.86 8.74
CA VAL A 133 4.33 10.07 9.38
C VAL A 133 5.22 11.01 8.55
N LEU A 134 6.23 11.59 9.20
CA LEU A 134 7.38 12.18 8.56
C LEU A 134 8.56 11.22 8.71
N ASP A 135 9.13 10.76 7.62
CA ASP A 135 10.42 10.08 7.62
C ASP A 135 11.53 11.13 7.71
N THR A 136 12.25 11.12 8.82
CA THR A 136 13.29 12.13 9.09
C THR A 136 14.61 11.85 8.37
N ASP A 137 14.82 10.63 7.88
CA ASP A 137 16.00 10.26 7.12
C ASP A 137 15.90 10.71 5.66
N HIS A 138 14.69 10.74 5.11
CA HIS A 138 14.42 11.14 3.73
C HIS A 138 13.81 12.53 3.62
N GLY A 139 13.16 13.04 4.67
CA GLY A 139 12.55 14.37 4.71
C GLY A 139 11.11 14.43 4.17
N TRP A 140 10.56 13.35 3.65
CA TRP A 140 9.19 13.31 3.11
C TRP A 140 8.16 12.78 4.11
N ARG A 141 6.89 13.03 3.82
CA ARG A 141 5.74 12.45 4.55
C ARG A 141 5.23 11.22 3.82
N GLU A 142 4.72 10.26 4.58
CA GLU A 142 4.24 8.99 4.04
C GLU A 142 3.08 8.40 4.84
N ILE A 143 2.38 7.43 4.27
CA ILE A 143 1.49 6.52 4.98
C ILE A 143 2.28 5.23 5.24
N HIS A 144 2.68 5.01 6.49
CA HIS A 144 3.53 3.88 6.88
C HIS A 144 3.22 3.36 8.29
N PRO A 145 2.82 2.09 8.41
CA PRO A 145 2.49 1.16 7.31
C PRO A 145 1.10 1.41 6.72
N VAL A 146 0.87 0.98 5.48
CA VAL A 146 -0.49 0.86 4.96
C VAL A 146 -1.20 -0.24 5.73
N GLU A 147 -2.36 0.07 6.31
CA GLU A 147 -3.13 -0.84 7.15
C GLU A 147 -4.42 -1.34 6.49
N ALA A 148 -4.91 -0.57 5.53
CA ALA A 148 -6.01 -0.98 4.67
C ALA A 148 -5.82 -0.40 3.27
N ILE A 149 -6.27 -1.13 2.26
CA ILE A 149 -6.24 -0.71 0.86
C ILE A 149 -7.49 -1.20 0.14
N GLN A 150 -8.06 -0.34 -0.69
CA GLN A 150 -9.16 -0.66 -1.59
C GLN A 150 -8.80 -0.18 -2.99
N ILE A 151 -8.88 -1.07 -3.98
CA ILE A 151 -8.80 -0.69 -5.39
C ILE A 151 -10.19 -0.20 -5.82
N LEU A 152 -10.30 1.09 -6.15
CA LEU A 152 -11.53 1.77 -6.53
C LEU A 152 -11.82 1.61 -8.01
N ALA A 153 -10.78 1.68 -8.86
CA ALA A 153 -10.81 1.41 -10.28
C ALA A 153 -9.45 0.89 -10.74
N GLN A 154 -9.45 0.04 -11.75
CA GLN A 154 -8.23 -0.48 -12.38
C GLN A 154 -7.99 0.27 -13.70
N ALA A 155 -6.70 0.48 -14.04
CA ALA A 155 -6.28 1.09 -15.31
C ALA A 155 -6.52 0.18 -16.50
#